data_c54fc36a19bde983c543c6d22377d91d
#
_entry.id   c54fc36a19bde983c543c6d22377d91d
#
_cell.length_a   1.000
_cell.length_b   1.000
_cell.length_c   1.000
_cell.angle_alpha   90.00
_cell.angle_beta   90.00
_cell.angle_gamma   90.00
#
_symmetry.space_group_name_H-M   'P 1'
#
loop_
_entity.id
_entity.type
_entity.pdbx_description
1 polymer ?
#
loop_
_entity_poly.entity_id
_entity_poly.type
_entity_poly.pdbx_seq_one_letter_code
_entity_poly.pdbx_strand_id
1 'polypeptide(L)'
;MDATERKMTKIAREVSKFTVQTMKEDGIGTAEFDFIHLVRHNPGITQAAVREQLKIDKGAAARRAASLESKGYLYRKPNPADGRSQLLYATEKAEQLKNSKAAIESKFYEWLLAELPEEEKEAFCKTLDTLYWRSKQERRAGFVNVAKCVEEGTKDEEVES
;
A
#
# COMPACT_ATOMS: atom_id res chain seq x y z
N MET A 1 25.08 -11.40 8.73
CA MET A 1 25.23 -10.09 8.02
C MET A 1 24.22 -9.98 6.89
N ASP A 2 23.51 -8.86 6.76
CA ASP A 2 22.57 -8.61 5.67
C ASP A 2 23.31 -8.19 4.39
N ALA A 3 23.50 -9.14 3.46
CA ALA A 3 24.15 -8.89 2.17
C ALA A 3 23.42 -7.85 1.29
N THR A 4 22.15 -7.59 1.56
CA THR A 4 21.35 -6.58 0.82
C THR A 4 21.63 -5.16 1.30
N GLU A 5 22.25 -4.97 2.47
CA GLU A 5 22.46 -3.66 3.12
C GLU A 5 21.16 -2.84 3.17
N ARG A 6 20.04 -3.54 3.32
CA ARG A 6 18.69 -2.95 3.27
C ARG A 6 18.37 -2.20 1.96
N LYS A 7 19.07 -2.49 0.86
CA LYS A 7 18.87 -1.79 -0.42
C LYS A 7 17.46 -1.97 -0.95
N MET A 8 16.83 -3.14 -0.76
CA MET A 8 15.42 -3.34 -1.13
C MET A 8 14.48 -2.38 -0.41
N THR A 9 14.66 -2.18 0.88
CA THR A 9 13.88 -1.21 1.66
C THR A 9 14.16 0.23 1.22
N LYS A 10 15.42 0.56 0.92
CA LYS A 10 15.81 1.90 0.44
C LYS A 10 15.18 2.20 -0.92
N ILE A 11 15.21 1.27 -1.85
CA ILE A 11 14.56 1.39 -3.17
C ILE A 11 13.03 1.58 -3.00
N ALA A 12 12.38 0.75 -2.19
CA ALA A 12 10.95 0.86 -1.93
C ALA A 12 10.56 2.23 -1.36
N ARG A 13 11.41 2.84 -0.53
CA ARG A 13 11.21 4.21 -0.02
C ARG A 13 11.28 5.26 -1.12
N GLU A 14 12.22 5.14 -2.07
CA GLU A 14 12.30 6.07 -3.20
C GLU A 14 11.09 5.94 -4.14
N VAL A 15 10.65 4.72 -4.42
CA VAL A 15 9.40 4.45 -5.15
C VAL A 15 8.21 5.13 -4.46
N SER A 16 8.11 4.99 -3.14
CA SER A 16 7.04 5.60 -2.36
C SER A 16 7.06 7.14 -2.43
N LYS A 17 8.24 7.77 -2.32
CA LYS A 17 8.39 9.22 -2.46
C LYS A 17 7.94 9.71 -3.83
N PHE A 18 8.39 9.05 -4.89
CA PHE A 18 8.00 9.36 -6.26
C PHE A 18 6.49 9.23 -6.46
N THR A 19 5.90 8.14 -5.98
CA THR A 19 4.46 7.89 -6.05
C THR A 19 3.66 8.99 -5.35
N VAL A 20 4.06 9.37 -4.13
CA VAL A 20 3.43 10.45 -3.38
C VAL A 20 3.52 11.79 -4.13
N GLN A 21 4.67 12.11 -4.69
CA GLN A 21 4.87 13.35 -5.45
C GLN A 21 3.97 13.37 -6.69
N THR A 22 3.99 12.32 -7.50
CA THR A 22 3.20 12.22 -8.73
C THR A 22 1.70 12.28 -8.46
N MET A 23 1.22 11.57 -7.43
CA MET A 23 -0.21 11.60 -7.06
C MET A 23 -0.66 12.96 -6.53
N LYS A 24 0.22 13.73 -5.88
CA LYS A 24 -0.11 15.11 -5.48
C LYS A 24 -0.31 16.03 -6.68
N GLU A 25 0.47 15.86 -7.72
CA GLU A 25 0.31 16.58 -8.98
C GLU A 25 -1.04 16.28 -9.63
N ASP A 26 -1.56 15.06 -9.49
CA ASP A 26 -2.90 14.63 -9.92
C ASP A 26 -4.03 15.11 -8.98
N GLY A 27 -3.71 15.77 -7.88
CA GLY A 27 -4.69 16.33 -6.94
C GLY A 27 -5.29 15.35 -5.94
N ILE A 28 -4.78 14.12 -5.85
CA ILE A 28 -5.19 13.11 -4.88
C ILE A 28 -3.97 12.56 -4.13
N GLY A 29 -4.04 12.54 -2.80
CA GLY A 29 -2.98 11.95 -1.97
C GLY A 29 -3.10 10.43 -1.88
N THR A 30 -1.99 9.75 -1.54
CA THR A 30 -1.95 8.29 -1.39
C THR A 30 -2.95 7.77 -0.36
N ALA A 31 -3.15 8.50 0.74
CA ALA A 31 -4.12 8.15 1.78
C ALA A 31 -5.57 8.28 1.32
N GLU A 32 -5.88 9.26 0.47
CA GLU A 32 -7.18 9.40 -0.18
C GLU A 32 -7.38 8.33 -1.24
N PHE A 33 -6.32 8.00 -1.98
CA PHE A 33 -6.35 6.91 -2.95
C PHE A 33 -6.67 5.58 -2.29
N ASP A 34 -6.02 5.24 -1.18
CA ASP A 34 -6.29 4.00 -0.44
C ASP A 34 -7.73 3.95 0.06
N PHE A 35 -8.28 5.09 0.51
CA PHE A 35 -9.67 5.20 0.95
C PHE A 35 -10.65 4.95 -0.20
N ILE A 36 -10.50 5.66 -1.31
CA ILE A 36 -11.43 5.51 -2.46
C ILE A 36 -11.27 4.16 -3.15
N HIS A 37 -10.07 3.59 -3.16
CA HIS A 37 -9.82 2.25 -3.66
C HIS A 37 -10.64 1.19 -2.89
N LEU A 38 -10.65 1.29 -1.56
CA LEU A 38 -11.45 0.39 -0.72
C LEU A 38 -12.96 0.57 -0.98
N VAL A 39 -13.45 1.80 -1.10
CA VAL A 39 -14.85 2.08 -1.43
C VAL A 39 -15.25 1.50 -2.79
N ARG A 40 -14.38 1.61 -3.79
CA ARG A 40 -14.61 1.04 -5.13
C ARG A 40 -14.77 -0.48 -5.11
N HIS A 41 -13.97 -1.15 -4.31
CA HIS A 41 -14.04 -2.62 -4.17
C HIS A 41 -15.19 -3.09 -3.28
N ASN A 42 -15.77 -2.18 -2.50
CA ASN A 42 -16.86 -2.47 -1.56
C ASN A 42 -17.96 -1.40 -1.66
N PRO A 43 -18.68 -1.31 -2.80
CA PRO A 43 -19.75 -0.33 -2.95
C PRO A 43 -20.80 -0.46 -1.83
N GLY A 44 -21.17 0.65 -1.22
CA GLY A 44 -22.09 0.66 -0.10
C GLY A 44 -21.44 0.40 1.26
N ILE A 45 -20.11 0.38 1.34
CA ILE A 45 -19.38 0.30 2.61
C ILE A 45 -19.66 1.52 3.49
N THR A 46 -19.74 1.34 4.81
CA THR A 46 -19.87 2.46 5.74
C THR A 46 -18.51 3.09 6.05
N GLN A 47 -18.50 4.36 6.44
CA GLN A 47 -17.27 5.04 6.85
C GLN A 47 -16.61 4.35 8.06
N ALA A 48 -17.41 3.77 8.98
CA ALA A 48 -16.90 3.01 10.10
C ALA A 48 -16.15 1.75 9.65
N ALA A 49 -16.68 1.01 8.67
CA ALA A 49 -16.02 -0.17 8.12
C ALA A 49 -14.72 0.19 7.36
N VAL A 50 -14.71 1.30 6.60
CA VAL A 50 -13.49 1.79 5.95
C VAL A 50 -12.41 2.13 6.99
N ARG A 51 -12.80 2.83 8.07
CA ARG A 51 -11.90 3.17 9.18
C ARG A 51 -11.25 1.92 9.78
N GLU A 52 -12.05 0.90 10.02
CA GLU A 52 -11.59 -0.36 10.61
C GLU A 52 -10.61 -1.10 9.70
N GLN A 53 -10.94 -1.22 8.41
CA GLN A 53 -10.08 -1.92 7.44
C GLN A 53 -8.77 -1.18 7.17
N LEU A 54 -8.78 0.16 7.11
CA LEU A 54 -7.57 0.96 6.93
C LEU A 54 -6.81 1.23 8.23
N LYS A 55 -7.34 0.82 9.39
CA LYS A 55 -6.76 1.05 10.72
C LYS A 55 -6.44 2.52 10.99
N ILE A 56 -7.37 3.39 10.64
CA ILE A 56 -7.26 4.86 10.84
C ILE A 56 -8.25 5.33 11.90
N ASP A 57 -7.99 6.50 12.50
CA ASP A 57 -8.91 7.10 13.46
C ASP A 57 -10.16 7.70 12.79
N LYS A 58 -11.19 7.98 13.61
CA LYS A 58 -12.48 8.51 13.15
C LYS A 58 -12.33 9.86 12.44
N GLY A 59 -11.46 10.73 12.94
CA GLY A 59 -11.21 12.06 12.36
C GLY A 59 -10.51 11.94 10.98
N ALA A 60 -9.53 11.06 10.85
CA ALA A 60 -8.87 10.81 9.57
C ALA A 60 -9.84 10.25 8.52
N ALA A 61 -10.70 9.31 8.91
CA ALA A 61 -11.72 8.76 8.01
C ALA A 61 -12.69 9.85 7.54
N ALA A 62 -13.18 10.69 8.46
CA ALA A 62 -14.10 11.78 8.14
C ALA A 62 -13.47 12.82 7.20
N ARG A 63 -12.23 13.25 7.47
CA ARG A 63 -11.51 14.21 6.62
C ARG A 63 -11.26 13.67 5.20
N ARG A 64 -10.83 12.41 5.09
CA ARG A 64 -10.58 11.78 3.77
C ARG A 64 -11.88 11.63 2.97
N ALA A 65 -12.96 11.16 3.61
CA ALA A 65 -14.26 11.05 2.97
C ALA A 65 -14.78 12.41 2.48
N ALA A 66 -14.72 13.45 3.31
CA ALA A 66 -15.14 14.80 2.96
C ALA A 66 -14.30 15.40 1.81
N SER A 67 -12.98 15.19 1.83
CA SER A 67 -12.09 15.64 0.76
C SER A 67 -12.39 14.93 -0.55
N LEU A 68 -12.56 13.61 -0.55
CA LEU A 68 -12.91 12.84 -1.73
C LEU A 68 -14.28 13.22 -2.30
N GLU A 69 -15.25 13.50 -1.44
CA GLU A 69 -16.57 13.97 -1.84
C GLU A 69 -16.49 15.36 -2.49
N SER A 70 -15.75 16.31 -1.90
CA SER A 70 -15.55 17.65 -2.46
C SER A 70 -14.81 17.64 -3.81
N LYS A 71 -13.91 16.67 -4.03
CA LYS A 71 -13.17 16.47 -5.27
C LYS A 71 -13.98 15.69 -6.34
N GLY A 72 -15.19 15.21 -5.99
CA GLY A 72 -16.07 14.48 -6.89
C GLY A 72 -15.73 13.02 -7.10
N TYR A 73 -14.94 12.39 -6.20
CA TYR A 73 -14.58 10.97 -6.25
C TYR A 73 -15.54 10.06 -5.48
N LEU A 74 -16.29 10.61 -4.52
CA LEU A 74 -17.13 9.86 -3.59
C LEU A 74 -18.51 10.52 -3.49
N TYR A 75 -19.54 9.70 -3.34
CA TYR A 75 -20.88 10.17 -2.96
C TYR A 75 -21.48 9.25 -1.90
N ARG A 76 -22.50 9.76 -1.20
CA ARG A 76 -23.17 9.09 -0.10
C ARG A 76 -24.61 8.79 -0.41
N LYS A 77 -25.11 7.67 0.14
CA LYS A 77 -26.53 7.34 0.17
C LYS A 77 -26.97 7.04 1.59
N PRO A 78 -28.25 7.31 1.97
CA PRO A 78 -28.78 6.90 3.26
C PRO A 78 -28.65 5.38 3.45
N ASN A 79 -28.32 4.95 4.67
CA ASN A 79 -28.30 3.55 5.01
C ASN A 79 -29.71 3.13 5.47
N PRO A 80 -30.43 2.25 4.74
CA PRO A 80 -31.77 1.83 5.13
C PRO A 80 -31.79 0.97 6.40
N ALA A 81 -30.65 0.37 6.77
CA ALA A 81 -30.54 -0.46 7.98
C ALA A 81 -30.18 0.34 9.24
N ASP A 82 -29.60 1.54 9.07
CA ASP A 82 -29.19 2.41 10.18
C ASP A 82 -29.20 3.87 9.73
N GLY A 83 -30.20 4.63 10.18
CA GLY A 83 -30.38 6.05 9.84
C GLY A 83 -29.27 6.98 10.36
N ARG A 84 -28.33 6.50 11.19
CA ARG A 84 -27.20 7.25 11.73
C ARG A 84 -25.96 7.13 10.85
N SER A 85 -25.92 6.17 9.95
CA SER A 85 -24.79 5.94 9.03
C SER A 85 -25.19 6.19 7.58
N GLN A 86 -24.18 6.39 6.76
CA GLN A 86 -24.36 6.55 5.31
C GLN A 86 -23.50 5.51 4.57
N LEU A 87 -24.01 5.07 3.43
CA LEU A 87 -23.30 4.17 2.54
C LEU A 87 -22.45 4.99 1.56
N LEU A 88 -21.21 4.57 1.37
CA LEU A 88 -20.23 5.24 0.51
C LEU A 88 -20.15 4.53 -0.84
N TYR A 89 -20.09 5.32 -1.90
CA TYR A 89 -19.94 4.87 -3.27
C TYR A 89 -18.91 5.72 -4.02
N ALA A 90 -18.16 5.07 -4.90
CA ALA A 90 -17.25 5.75 -5.81
C ALA A 90 -18.02 6.30 -7.01
N THR A 91 -17.57 7.44 -7.52
CA THR A 91 -18.09 8.04 -8.75
C THR A 91 -17.38 7.47 -9.98
N GLU A 92 -17.90 7.75 -11.18
CA GLU A 92 -17.21 7.42 -12.44
C GLU A 92 -15.82 8.05 -12.52
N LYS A 93 -15.65 9.28 -12.02
CA LYS A 93 -14.34 9.94 -11.91
C LYS A 93 -13.34 9.10 -11.09
N ALA A 94 -13.79 8.44 -10.03
CA ALA A 94 -12.95 7.56 -9.21
C ALA A 94 -12.53 6.29 -9.98
N GLU A 95 -13.32 5.80 -10.92
CA GLU A 95 -12.96 4.66 -11.76
C GLU A 95 -11.75 4.95 -12.67
N GLN A 96 -11.55 6.21 -13.05
CA GLN A 96 -10.38 6.66 -13.82
C GLN A 96 -9.07 6.59 -13.02
N LEU A 97 -9.13 6.56 -11.68
CA LEU A 97 -7.98 6.35 -10.80
C LEU A 97 -7.58 4.88 -10.67
N LYS A 98 -8.29 3.98 -11.33
CA LYS A 98 -8.02 2.55 -11.26
C LYS A 98 -6.58 2.25 -11.64
N ASN A 99 -5.85 1.64 -10.74
CA ASN A 99 -4.44 1.28 -10.89
C ASN A 99 -3.45 2.46 -11.01
N SER A 100 -3.86 3.70 -10.75
CA SER A 100 -2.95 4.85 -10.88
C SER A 100 -1.70 4.70 -10.01
N LYS A 101 -1.87 4.31 -8.74
CA LYS A 101 -0.75 4.06 -7.81
C LYS A 101 0.15 2.93 -8.32
N ALA A 102 -0.42 1.78 -8.64
CA ALA A 102 0.33 0.64 -9.16
C ALA A 102 0.99 0.94 -10.51
N ALA A 103 0.33 1.70 -11.37
CA ALA A 103 0.89 2.12 -12.66
C ALA A 103 2.11 3.04 -12.48
N ILE A 104 2.06 3.99 -11.54
CA ILE A 104 3.19 4.88 -11.21
C ILE A 104 4.37 4.06 -10.67
N GLU A 105 4.12 3.16 -9.72
CA GLU A 105 5.14 2.27 -9.16
C GLU A 105 5.77 1.38 -10.25
N SER A 106 4.96 0.80 -11.13
CA SER A 106 5.45 -0.02 -12.26
C SER A 106 6.36 0.77 -13.18
N LYS A 107 6.01 2.02 -13.51
CA LYS A 107 6.87 2.87 -14.34
C LYS A 107 8.21 3.19 -13.69
N PHE A 108 8.23 3.37 -12.37
CA PHE A 108 9.48 3.56 -11.65
C PHE A 108 10.37 2.30 -11.75
N TYR A 109 9.81 1.11 -11.55
CA TYR A 109 10.56 -0.14 -11.64
C TYR A 109 10.99 -0.46 -13.08
N GLU A 110 10.14 -0.20 -14.08
CA GLU A 110 10.53 -0.30 -15.49
C GLU A 110 11.75 0.56 -15.79
N TRP A 111 11.73 1.82 -15.36
CA TRP A 111 12.85 2.75 -15.52
C TRP A 111 14.11 2.27 -14.77
N LEU A 112 13.95 1.83 -13.53
CA LEU A 112 15.08 1.36 -12.70
C LEU A 112 15.79 0.14 -13.31
N LEU A 113 15.05 -0.76 -13.95
CA LEU A 113 15.56 -1.98 -14.55
C LEU A 113 16.03 -1.80 -16.01
N ALA A 114 15.78 -0.65 -16.63
CA ALA A 114 16.06 -0.41 -18.05
C ALA A 114 17.56 -0.46 -18.39
N GLU A 115 18.42 -0.14 -17.41
CA GLU A 115 19.89 -0.16 -17.60
C GLU A 115 20.51 -1.56 -17.51
N LEU A 116 19.72 -2.56 -17.07
CA LEU A 116 20.22 -3.94 -16.97
C LEU A 116 20.13 -4.65 -18.33
N PRO A 117 21.14 -5.47 -18.68
CA PRO A 117 21.00 -6.43 -19.78
C PRO A 117 19.78 -7.35 -19.56
N GLU A 118 19.09 -7.74 -20.62
CA GLU A 118 17.82 -8.49 -20.52
C GLU A 118 17.98 -9.79 -19.72
N GLU A 119 19.09 -10.51 -19.92
CA GLU A 119 19.39 -11.75 -19.18
C GLU A 119 19.53 -11.51 -17.67
N GLU A 120 20.19 -10.43 -17.27
CA GLU A 120 20.33 -10.07 -15.85
C GLU A 120 19.00 -9.63 -15.23
N LYS A 121 18.21 -8.88 -15.98
CA LYS A 121 16.87 -8.45 -15.58
C LYS A 121 15.94 -9.65 -15.37
N GLU A 122 15.91 -10.59 -16.29
CA GLU A 122 15.13 -11.83 -16.17
C GLU A 122 15.55 -12.65 -14.93
N ALA A 123 16.86 -12.85 -14.75
CA ALA A 123 17.41 -13.55 -13.60
C ALA A 123 17.06 -12.88 -12.28
N PHE A 124 17.18 -11.56 -12.22
CA PHE A 124 16.79 -10.76 -11.05
C PHE A 124 15.31 -10.88 -10.74
N CYS A 125 14.43 -10.71 -11.73
CA CYS A 125 12.98 -10.82 -11.55
C CYS A 125 12.58 -12.21 -11.05
N LYS A 126 13.18 -13.26 -11.56
CA LYS A 126 12.97 -14.66 -11.10
C LYS A 126 13.38 -14.84 -9.64
N THR A 127 14.54 -14.30 -9.27
CA THR A 127 15.03 -14.35 -7.88
C THR A 127 14.10 -13.55 -6.96
N LEU A 128 13.69 -12.37 -7.39
CA LEU A 128 12.78 -11.50 -6.63
C LEU A 128 11.42 -12.18 -6.40
N ASP A 129 10.88 -12.88 -7.39
CA ASP A 129 9.64 -13.65 -7.25
C ASP A 129 9.77 -14.74 -6.17
N THR A 130 10.89 -15.46 -6.16
CA THR A 130 11.19 -16.45 -5.12
C THR A 130 11.20 -15.83 -3.72
N LEU A 131 11.86 -14.69 -3.56
CA LEU A 131 11.92 -13.96 -2.29
C LEU A 131 10.56 -13.41 -1.87
N TYR A 132 9.79 -12.92 -2.83
CA TYR A 132 8.43 -12.45 -2.59
C TYR A 132 7.55 -13.54 -2.01
N TRP A 133 7.51 -14.73 -2.63
CA TRP A 133 6.68 -15.83 -2.14
C TRP A 133 7.16 -16.35 -0.78
N ARG A 134 8.45 -16.42 -0.54
CA ARG A 134 9.01 -16.76 0.77
C ARG A 134 8.54 -15.77 1.85
N SER A 135 8.58 -14.47 1.56
CA SER A 135 8.08 -13.45 2.50
C SER A 135 6.59 -13.57 2.78
N LYS A 136 5.78 -13.93 1.77
CA LYS A 136 4.34 -14.15 1.94
C LYS A 136 4.03 -15.39 2.79
N GLN A 137 4.77 -16.46 2.61
CA GLN A 137 4.65 -17.67 3.43
C GLN A 137 4.99 -17.37 4.89
N GLU A 138 6.07 -16.66 5.13
CA GLU A 138 6.51 -16.27 6.47
C GLU A 138 5.46 -15.40 7.18
N ARG A 139 4.88 -14.43 6.48
CA ARG A 139 3.77 -13.64 7.01
C ARG A 139 2.57 -14.50 7.39
N ARG A 140 2.19 -15.47 6.56
CA ARG A 140 1.08 -16.40 6.84
C ARG A 140 1.34 -17.27 8.07
N ALA A 141 2.60 -17.59 8.32
CA ALA A 141 3.06 -18.31 9.52
C ALA A 141 3.20 -17.40 10.76
N GLY A 142 2.90 -16.10 10.67
CA GLY A 142 3.02 -15.16 11.78
C GLY A 142 4.44 -14.70 12.06
N PHE A 143 5.35 -14.74 11.07
CA PHE A 143 6.76 -14.33 11.16
C PHE A 143 7.60 -15.14 12.17
N VAL A 144 7.22 -16.39 12.43
CA VAL A 144 7.82 -17.24 13.47
C VAL A 144 9.32 -17.47 13.25
N ASN A 145 9.73 -17.71 11.99
CA ASN A 145 11.14 -18.01 11.69
C ASN A 145 12.02 -16.75 11.78
N VAL A 146 11.52 -15.63 11.25
CA VAL A 146 12.27 -14.35 11.32
C VAL A 146 12.38 -13.85 12.75
N ALA A 147 11.34 -14.03 13.59
CA ALA A 147 11.39 -13.67 15.00
C ALA A 147 12.48 -14.43 15.75
N LYS A 148 12.63 -15.74 15.51
CA LYS A 148 13.73 -16.54 16.08
C LYS A 148 15.11 -16.01 15.71
N CYS A 149 15.32 -15.63 14.45
CA CYS A 149 16.59 -15.04 14.01
C CYS A 149 16.92 -13.72 14.75
N VAL A 150 15.92 -12.92 15.08
CA VAL A 150 16.10 -11.69 15.86
C VAL A 150 16.50 -12.00 17.30
N GLU A 151 15.85 -13.00 17.94
CA GLU A 151 16.15 -13.41 19.30
C GLU A 151 17.57 -14.03 19.44
N GLU A 152 17.99 -14.80 18.45
CA GLU A 152 19.34 -15.40 18.41
C GLU A 152 20.41 -14.33 18.21
N GLY A 153 20.20 -13.36 17.32
CA GLY A 153 21.14 -12.27 17.09
C GLY A 153 21.37 -11.35 18.29
N THR A 154 20.34 -11.12 19.12
CA THR A 154 20.48 -10.33 20.36
C THR A 154 21.28 -11.04 21.44
N LYS A 155 21.25 -12.36 21.49
CA LYS A 155 22.03 -13.13 22.47
C LYS A 155 23.54 -13.14 22.18
N ASP A 156 23.90 -13.12 20.91
CA ASP A 156 25.30 -13.08 20.49
C ASP A 156 25.95 -11.72 20.82
N GLU A 157 25.20 -10.61 20.75
CA GLU A 157 25.69 -9.27 21.14
C GLU A 157 25.86 -9.10 22.65
N GLU A 158 25.05 -9.79 23.49
CA GLU A 158 25.15 -9.74 24.95
C GLU A 158 26.32 -10.58 25.49
N VAL A 159 26.82 -11.55 24.71
CA VAL A 159 27.95 -12.43 25.12
C VAL A 159 29.32 -11.81 24.81
N GLU A 160 29.37 -10.85 23.83
CA GLU A 160 30.59 -10.13 23.45
C GLU A 160 30.80 -8.80 24.22
N SER A 161 29.91 -8.45 25.15
CA SER A 161 30.01 -7.25 26.01
C SER A 161 30.49 -7.55 27.41
#